data_d7ea942bff3db2cff95b92888775935a
#
_entry.id   d7ea942bff3db2cff95b92888775935a
#
_cell.length_a   1.000
_cell.length_b   1.000
_cell.length_c   1.000
_cell.angle_alpha   90.00
_cell.angle_beta   90.00
_cell.angle_gamma   90.00
#
_symmetry.space_group_name_H-M   'P 1'
#
loop_
_entity.id
_entity.type
_entity.pdbx_description
1 polymer ?
#
loop_
_entity_poly.entity_id
_entity_poly.type
_entity_poly.pdbx_seq_one_letter_code
_entity_poly.pdbx_strand_id
1 'polypeptide(L)'
;MHPLVTSFFHQPSSTWTHVVVDPATQRAAVVDPVLDFDYASGTAATDSIRAVIAHLQASRLKPDWILETHAHADHLSAAPHLREALGGRTAIGAGISDVQAYFGRALNFEPAFRTDGSQFDHLFVDGERFQIGNLPARVIATPGHTRDSVSYLIGDALFVGDTLFMPDVGSARCDFPGGDAGMLYDSIRKLYELPERTRLFVCHDYAPAGREHRAQSSIGEQRRSNIHARDGISRGQFIEMRSARDRTLGAPTLLYPAVQVNVRGGVPPPAESNGVAYLKVPMRAATPRQAGDGARGLDQPVPAAATGTGT
;
A
#
# COMPACT_ATOMS: atom_id res chain seq x y z
N MET A 1 8.38 -9.71 -23.05
CA MET A 1 9.04 -8.39 -23.00
C MET A 1 9.53 -8.18 -21.58
N HIS A 2 10.73 -7.63 -21.41
CA HIS A 2 11.33 -7.44 -20.11
C HIS A 2 11.38 -5.94 -19.80
N PRO A 3 10.58 -5.45 -18.83
CA PRO A 3 10.69 -4.07 -18.39
C PRO A 3 12.02 -3.82 -17.68
N LEU A 4 12.55 -2.60 -17.82
CA LEU A 4 13.61 -2.11 -16.95
C LEU A 4 12.95 -1.59 -15.66
N VAL A 5 13.53 -1.93 -14.52
CA VAL A 5 13.01 -1.49 -13.22
C VAL A 5 14.12 -0.81 -12.45
N THR A 6 13.85 0.42 -12.00
CA THR A 6 14.69 1.17 -11.06
C THR A 6 13.92 1.36 -9.77
N SER A 7 14.51 1.01 -8.64
CA SER A 7 13.86 1.07 -7.33
C SER A 7 14.54 2.11 -6.46
N PHE A 8 13.75 2.94 -5.76
CA PHE A 8 14.17 4.01 -4.86
C PHE A 8 13.74 3.68 -3.45
N PHE A 9 14.68 3.60 -2.52
CA PHE A 9 14.40 3.22 -1.15
C PHE A 9 14.15 4.44 -0.26
N HIS A 10 13.03 4.43 0.43
CA HIS A 10 12.70 5.42 1.46
C HIS A 10 13.01 4.82 2.84
N GLN A 11 14.13 5.24 3.42
CA GLN A 11 14.64 4.69 4.69
C GLN A 11 13.64 4.81 5.85
N PRO A 12 12.94 5.96 6.07
CA PRO A 12 12.07 6.10 7.23
C PRO A 12 10.88 5.13 7.29
N SER A 13 10.30 4.77 6.13
CA SER A 13 9.18 3.79 6.05
C SER A 13 9.62 2.42 5.55
N SER A 14 10.91 2.23 5.23
CA SER A 14 11.43 1.00 4.61
C SER A 14 10.71 0.62 3.31
N THR A 15 10.27 1.62 2.53
CA THR A 15 9.46 1.46 1.32
C THR A 15 10.30 1.58 0.06
N TRP A 16 9.98 0.79 -0.96
CA TRP A 16 10.50 0.91 -2.30
C TRP A 16 9.48 1.54 -3.23
N THR A 17 9.80 2.69 -3.84
CA THR A 17 9.13 3.20 -5.04
C THR A 17 9.77 2.59 -6.28
N HIS A 18 8.98 2.06 -7.21
CA HIS A 18 9.50 1.43 -8.42
C HIS A 18 9.16 2.24 -9.67
N VAL A 19 10.16 2.52 -10.50
CA VAL A 19 9.99 3.05 -11.86
C VAL A 19 10.12 1.89 -12.84
N VAL A 20 9.08 1.63 -13.60
CA VAL A 20 8.96 0.51 -14.55
C VAL A 20 8.90 1.06 -15.96
N VAL A 21 9.85 0.68 -16.81
CA VAL A 21 10.05 1.32 -18.12
C VAL A 21 9.90 0.32 -19.26
N ASP A 22 9.16 0.72 -20.28
CA ASP A 22 9.23 0.12 -21.61
C ASP A 22 10.44 0.71 -22.37
N PRO A 23 11.53 -0.06 -22.57
CA PRO A 23 12.72 0.46 -23.23
C PRO A 23 12.50 0.81 -24.69
N ALA A 24 11.46 0.27 -25.34
CA ALA A 24 11.17 0.51 -26.74
C ALA A 24 10.48 1.86 -26.97
N THR A 25 9.66 2.32 -26.03
CA THR A 25 8.84 3.54 -26.18
C THR A 25 9.22 4.67 -25.25
N GLN A 26 10.10 4.43 -24.26
CA GLN A 26 10.42 5.34 -23.18
C GLN A 26 9.20 5.74 -22.32
N ARG A 27 8.12 4.92 -22.39
CA ARG A 27 6.96 5.05 -21.50
C ARG A 27 7.24 4.34 -20.19
N ALA A 28 6.67 4.86 -19.10
CA ALA A 28 6.93 4.34 -17.76
C ALA A 28 5.65 4.24 -16.92
N ALA A 29 5.73 3.45 -15.85
CA ALA A 29 4.85 3.55 -14.71
C ALA A 29 5.68 3.78 -13.45
N VAL A 30 5.10 4.46 -12.47
CA VAL A 30 5.68 4.57 -11.13
C VAL A 30 4.74 3.86 -10.17
N VAL A 31 5.27 2.94 -9.37
CA VAL A 31 4.51 2.15 -8.40
C VAL A 31 4.88 2.60 -6.99
N ASP A 32 3.87 2.88 -6.18
CA ASP A 32 3.93 3.28 -4.77
C ASP A 32 4.90 4.46 -4.52
N PRO A 33 4.63 5.66 -5.10
CA PRO A 33 5.47 6.83 -4.91
C PRO A 33 5.34 7.41 -3.50
N VAL A 34 6.46 7.55 -2.77
CA VAL A 34 6.49 8.00 -1.38
C VAL A 34 6.67 9.51 -1.26
N LEU A 35 5.85 10.13 -0.41
CA LEU A 35 6.01 11.50 0.09
C LEU A 35 6.60 11.46 1.50
N ASP A 36 7.69 12.18 1.70
CA ASP A 36 8.31 12.35 3.02
C ASP A 36 7.35 13.09 3.96
N PHE A 37 7.18 12.60 5.19
CA PHE A 37 6.32 13.22 6.19
C PHE A 37 6.87 13.04 7.59
N ASP A 38 7.12 14.16 8.27
CA ASP A 38 7.44 14.20 9.70
C ASP A 38 6.15 14.37 10.52
N TYR A 39 5.76 13.30 11.21
CA TYR A 39 4.55 13.29 12.03
C TYR A 39 4.61 14.27 13.21
N ALA A 40 5.80 14.45 13.80
CA ALA A 40 5.95 15.30 14.99
C ALA A 40 5.74 16.78 14.67
N SER A 41 6.22 17.25 13.54
CA SER A 41 6.06 18.63 13.06
C SER A 41 4.83 18.84 12.15
N GLY A 42 4.23 17.74 11.65
CA GLY A 42 3.19 17.81 10.63
C GLY A 42 3.69 18.29 9.27
N THR A 43 5.00 18.15 8.98
CA THR A 43 5.62 18.73 7.80
C THR A 43 5.82 17.67 6.71
N ALA A 44 5.31 17.93 5.50
CA ALA A 44 5.62 17.15 4.31
C ALA A 44 6.86 17.71 3.60
N ALA A 45 7.68 16.83 3.03
CA ALA A 45 8.81 17.18 2.18
C ALA A 45 8.79 16.34 0.89
N THR A 46 9.55 16.77 -0.11
CA THR A 46 9.50 16.16 -1.45
C THR A 46 10.85 15.58 -1.88
N ASP A 47 11.78 15.34 -0.95
CA ASP A 47 13.14 14.92 -1.29
C ASP A 47 13.15 13.56 -1.98
N SER A 48 12.39 12.60 -1.46
CA SER A 48 12.26 11.25 -2.02
C SER A 48 11.64 11.28 -3.42
N ILE A 49 10.50 11.97 -3.59
CA ILE A 49 9.84 12.00 -4.90
C ILE A 49 10.61 12.84 -5.93
N ARG A 50 11.36 13.88 -5.50
CA ARG A 50 12.23 14.64 -6.41
C ARG A 50 13.33 13.77 -7.01
N ALA A 51 13.89 12.82 -6.26
CA ALA A 51 14.86 11.87 -6.80
C ALA A 51 14.25 11.01 -7.93
N VAL A 52 13.01 10.55 -7.77
CA VAL A 52 12.26 9.79 -8.79
C VAL A 52 11.98 10.67 -10.01
N ILE A 53 11.49 11.90 -9.80
CA ILE A 53 11.22 12.87 -10.88
C ILE A 53 12.49 13.18 -11.65
N ALA A 54 13.61 13.45 -10.97
CA ALA A 54 14.89 13.74 -11.61
C ALA A 54 15.39 12.56 -12.46
N HIS A 55 15.22 11.33 -11.98
CA HIS A 55 15.54 10.12 -12.76
C HIS A 55 14.71 10.03 -14.04
N LEU A 56 13.39 10.23 -13.95
CA LEU A 56 12.48 10.19 -15.10
C LEU A 56 12.84 11.27 -16.12
N GLN A 57 13.15 12.50 -15.67
CA GLN A 57 13.53 13.61 -16.53
C GLN A 57 14.89 13.39 -17.21
N ALA A 58 15.91 12.98 -16.45
CA ALA A 58 17.25 12.72 -16.97
C ALA A 58 17.24 11.59 -18.03
N SER A 59 16.39 10.58 -17.82
CA SER A 59 16.20 9.47 -18.74
C SER A 59 15.15 9.74 -19.83
N ARG A 60 14.54 10.92 -19.87
CA ARG A 60 13.48 11.33 -20.82
C ARG A 60 12.27 10.38 -20.82
N LEU A 61 11.97 9.80 -19.67
CA LEU A 61 10.86 8.88 -19.50
C LEU A 61 9.54 9.64 -19.29
N LYS A 62 8.45 9.10 -19.82
CA LYS A 62 7.11 9.70 -19.70
C LYS A 62 6.19 8.74 -18.98
N PRO A 63 5.70 9.06 -17.78
CA PRO A 63 4.75 8.21 -17.08
C PRO A 63 3.42 8.09 -17.84
N ASP A 64 2.99 6.84 -18.09
CA ASP A 64 1.61 6.53 -18.48
C ASP A 64 0.75 6.44 -17.23
N TRP A 65 1.32 5.83 -16.17
CA TRP A 65 0.62 5.48 -14.97
C TRP A 65 1.41 5.83 -13.71
N ILE A 66 0.66 6.21 -12.68
CA ILE A 66 1.09 6.30 -11.29
C ILE A 66 0.20 5.33 -10.55
N LEU A 67 0.77 4.23 -10.08
CA LEU A 67 0.05 3.06 -9.57
C LEU A 67 0.23 2.97 -8.05
N GLU A 68 -0.88 2.87 -7.32
CA GLU A 68 -0.86 2.50 -5.91
C GLU A 68 -1.27 1.02 -5.81
N THR A 69 -0.51 0.23 -5.05
CA THR A 69 -0.87 -1.18 -4.82
C THR A 69 -2.03 -1.30 -3.83
N HIS A 70 -2.15 -0.36 -2.90
CA HIS A 70 -3.22 -0.24 -1.91
C HIS A 70 -3.18 1.14 -1.24
N ALA A 71 -4.13 1.45 -0.38
CA ALA A 71 -4.08 2.64 0.48
C ALA A 71 -3.13 2.40 1.66
N HIS A 72 -1.87 2.81 1.50
CA HIS A 72 -0.80 2.62 2.49
C HIS A 72 -1.12 3.28 3.83
N ALA A 73 -0.69 2.64 4.94
CA ALA A 73 -0.90 3.11 6.30
C ALA A 73 0.40 3.57 7.00
N ASP A 74 1.54 3.47 6.32
CA ASP A 74 2.87 3.68 6.89
C ASP A 74 3.68 4.79 6.18
N HIS A 75 3.21 5.26 5.03
CA HIS A 75 3.73 6.42 4.32
C HIS A 75 2.64 7.15 3.53
N LEU A 76 2.88 8.41 3.21
CA LEU A 76 2.01 9.20 2.35
C LEU A 76 2.37 8.98 0.88
N SER A 77 1.36 9.01 -0.01
CA SER A 77 1.57 8.94 -1.45
C SER A 77 2.01 10.29 -2.02
N ALA A 78 3.03 10.27 -2.87
CA ALA A 78 3.50 11.41 -3.65
C ALA A 78 2.87 11.48 -5.06
N ALA A 79 1.83 10.71 -5.35
CA ALA A 79 1.21 10.67 -6.67
C ALA A 79 0.81 12.06 -7.22
N PRO A 80 0.25 13.00 -6.42
CA PRO A 80 -0.05 14.35 -6.91
C PRO A 80 1.17 15.13 -7.38
N HIS A 81 2.29 15.06 -6.64
CA HIS A 81 3.53 15.74 -6.99
C HIS A 81 4.13 15.21 -8.29
N LEU A 82 4.11 13.90 -8.46
CA LEU A 82 4.58 13.26 -9.70
C LEU A 82 3.71 13.63 -10.88
N ARG A 83 2.38 13.58 -10.70
CA ARG A 83 1.40 13.96 -11.73
C ARG A 83 1.55 15.43 -12.15
N GLU A 84 1.73 16.33 -11.20
CA GLU A 84 1.95 17.76 -11.49
C GLU A 84 3.24 17.98 -12.30
N ALA A 85 4.33 17.28 -11.94
CA ALA A 85 5.62 17.45 -12.58
C ALA A 85 5.73 16.84 -13.97
N LEU A 86 5.12 15.67 -14.21
CA LEU A 86 5.37 14.83 -15.39
C LEU A 86 4.11 14.29 -16.08
N GLY A 87 2.94 14.52 -15.50
CA GLY A 87 1.69 13.89 -15.95
C GLY A 87 1.60 12.43 -15.51
N GLY A 88 0.76 11.66 -16.21
CA GLY A 88 0.44 10.29 -15.88
C GLY A 88 -0.93 10.16 -15.21
N ARG A 89 -1.58 9.00 -15.38
CA ARG A 89 -2.88 8.67 -14.79
C ARG A 89 -2.68 7.97 -13.46
N THR A 90 -3.40 8.42 -12.44
CA THR A 90 -3.38 7.75 -11.13
C THR A 90 -4.35 6.56 -11.12
N ALA A 91 -3.94 5.44 -10.52
CA ALA A 91 -4.81 4.28 -10.42
C ALA A 91 -4.51 3.44 -9.17
N ILE A 92 -5.56 2.74 -8.69
CA ILE A 92 -5.52 1.84 -7.53
C ILE A 92 -6.52 0.70 -7.75
N GLY A 93 -6.54 -0.32 -6.89
CA GLY A 93 -7.56 -1.37 -6.88
C GLY A 93 -8.96 -0.85 -6.55
N ALA A 94 -10.01 -1.35 -7.22
CA ALA A 94 -11.41 -0.92 -7.02
C ALA A 94 -11.92 -1.11 -5.57
N GLY A 95 -11.28 -1.98 -4.79
CA GLY A 95 -11.55 -2.15 -3.36
C GLY A 95 -11.31 -0.89 -2.51
N ILE A 96 -10.68 0.15 -3.07
CA ILE A 96 -10.48 1.44 -2.39
C ILE A 96 -11.79 2.05 -1.88
N SER A 97 -12.90 1.83 -2.57
CA SER A 97 -14.21 2.34 -2.16
C SER A 97 -14.64 1.79 -0.78
N ASP A 98 -14.33 0.53 -0.47
CA ASP A 98 -14.59 -0.06 0.85
C ASP A 98 -13.70 0.57 1.93
N VAL A 99 -12.42 0.81 1.60
CA VAL A 99 -11.44 1.46 2.49
C VAL A 99 -11.86 2.90 2.78
N GLN A 100 -12.26 3.65 1.74
CA GLN A 100 -12.80 5.00 1.85
C GLN A 100 -14.05 5.04 2.73
N ALA A 101 -14.99 4.12 2.53
CA ALA A 101 -16.21 4.03 3.32
C ALA A 101 -15.92 3.72 4.79
N TYR A 102 -14.95 2.84 5.06
CA TYR A 102 -14.55 2.52 6.43
C TYR A 102 -13.91 3.73 7.13
N PHE A 103 -12.83 4.29 6.55
CA PHE A 103 -12.11 5.39 7.18
C PHE A 103 -12.90 6.70 7.19
N GLY A 104 -13.76 6.93 6.20
CA GLY A 104 -14.68 8.05 6.19
C GLY A 104 -15.57 8.08 7.43
N ARG A 105 -16.11 6.92 7.83
CA ARG A 105 -16.88 6.77 9.08
C ARG A 105 -15.99 6.82 10.31
N ALA A 106 -14.90 6.05 10.33
CA ALA A 106 -14.05 5.91 11.51
C ALA A 106 -13.37 7.22 11.93
N LEU A 107 -13.03 8.07 10.96
CA LEU A 107 -12.36 9.35 11.17
C LEU A 107 -13.29 10.57 10.99
N ASN A 108 -14.59 10.31 10.81
CA ASN A 108 -15.60 11.37 10.65
C ASN A 108 -15.16 12.39 9.58
N PHE A 109 -14.96 11.92 8.35
CA PHE A 109 -14.59 12.79 7.23
C PHE A 109 -15.73 13.77 6.91
N GLU A 110 -15.42 14.84 6.20
CA GLU A 110 -16.40 15.83 5.76
C GLU A 110 -17.50 15.17 4.90
N PRO A 111 -18.76 15.68 4.96
CA PRO A 111 -19.87 15.08 4.20
C PRO A 111 -19.67 15.08 2.68
N ALA A 112 -18.82 15.97 2.16
CA ALA A 112 -18.50 16.05 0.73
C ALA A 112 -17.49 14.97 0.28
N PHE A 113 -16.86 14.23 1.20
CA PHE A 113 -15.92 13.18 0.84
C PHE A 113 -16.64 12.02 0.14
N ARG A 114 -16.25 11.75 -1.08
CA ARG A 114 -16.83 10.67 -1.89
C ARG A 114 -16.07 9.36 -1.63
N THR A 115 -16.82 8.28 -1.46
CA THR A 115 -16.31 6.92 -1.20
C THR A 115 -16.45 6.00 -2.42
N ASP A 116 -16.29 6.55 -3.62
CA ASP A 116 -16.47 5.88 -4.90
C ASP A 116 -15.18 5.77 -5.72
N GLY A 117 -14.03 6.10 -5.11
CA GLY A 117 -12.73 6.06 -5.76
C GLY A 117 -12.48 7.19 -6.76
N SER A 118 -13.40 8.18 -6.89
CA SER A 118 -13.28 9.27 -7.87
C SER A 118 -12.07 10.20 -7.67
N GLN A 119 -11.28 9.97 -6.64
CA GLN A 119 -10.01 10.63 -6.38
C GLN A 119 -8.87 10.08 -7.25
N PHE A 120 -9.09 8.95 -7.91
CA PHE A 120 -8.16 8.31 -8.84
C PHE A 120 -8.72 8.37 -10.26
N ASP A 121 -7.83 8.46 -11.27
CA ASP A 121 -8.26 8.48 -12.68
C ASP A 121 -8.77 7.12 -13.15
N HIS A 122 -8.38 6.02 -12.48
CA HIS A 122 -8.83 4.68 -12.81
C HIS A 122 -8.85 3.75 -11.59
N LEU A 123 -9.87 2.89 -11.52
CA LEU A 123 -10.01 1.85 -10.51
C LEU A 123 -9.89 0.48 -11.18
N PHE A 124 -8.82 -0.23 -10.89
CA PHE A 124 -8.56 -1.54 -11.47
C PHE A 124 -9.37 -2.66 -10.82
N VAL A 125 -9.88 -3.57 -11.64
CA VAL A 125 -10.49 -4.83 -11.19
C VAL A 125 -9.58 -6.02 -11.44
N ASP A 126 -9.85 -7.15 -10.76
CA ASP A 126 -9.06 -8.39 -10.92
C ASP A 126 -9.03 -8.86 -12.37
N GLY A 127 -7.86 -9.20 -12.87
CA GLY A 127 -7.63 -9.69 -14.22
C GLY A 127 -7.60 -8.62 -15.29
N GLU A 128 -7.89 -7.35 -14.97
CA GLU A 128 -7.89 -6.25 -15.93
C GLU A 128 -6.52 -6.09 -16.58
N ARG A 129 -6.52 -5.80 -17.87
CA ARG A 129 -5.31 -5.62 -18.69
C ARG A 129 -5.15 -4.16 -19.09
N PHE A 130 -3.91 -3.69 -19.03
CA PHE A 130 -3.52 -2.36 -19.46
C PHE A 130 -2.15 -2.39 -20.13
N GLN A 131 -1.62 -1.25 -20.51
CA GLN A 131 -0.32 -1.14 -21.16
C GLN A 131 0.51 0.00 -20.57
N ILE A 132 1.83 -0.17 -20.60
CA ILE A 132 2.82 0.87 -20.38
C ILE A 132 3.67 0.91 -21.64
N GLY A 133 3.43 1.90 -22.50
CA GLY A 133 3.93 1.85 -23.86
C GLY A 133 3.47 0.56 -24.57
N ASN A 134 4.42 -0.29 -24.96
CA ASN A 134 4.14 -1.59 -25.59
C ASN A 134 4.17 -2.77 -24.57
N LEU A 135 4.51 -2.52 -23.31
CA LEU A 135 4.53 -3.58 -22.29
C LEU A 135 3.12 -3.98 -21.90
N PRO A 136 2.74 -5.25 -22.06
CA PRO A 136 1.49 -5.75 -21.53
C PRO A 136 1.54 -5.79 -20.00
N ALA A 137 0.48 -5.34 -19.36
CA ALA A 137 0.31 -5.37 -17.93
C ALA A 137 -1.05 -5.98 -17.56
N ARG A 138 -1.12 -6.62 -16.40
CA ARG A 138 -2.33 -7.21 -15.83
C ARG A 138 -2.39 -6.96 -14.33
N VAL A 139 -3.57 -6.62 -13.85
CA VAL A 139 -3.86 -6.52 -12.42
C VAL A 139 -4.24 -7.89 -11.87
N ILE A 140 -3.75 -8.21 -10.69
CA ILE A 140 -4.11 -9.40 -9.93
C ILE A 140 -4.59 -8.90 -8.57
N ALA A 141 -5.87 -9.06 -8.26
CA ALA A 141 -6.36 -8.74 -6.91
C ALA A 141 -5.69 -9.67 -5.90
N THR A 142 -5.09 -9.07 -4.87
CA THR A 142 -4.38 -9.76 -3.79
C THR A 142 -4.84 -9.26 -2.42
N PRO A 143 -6.16 -9.34 -2.13
CA PRO A 143 -6.68 -8.90 -0.84
C PRO A 143 -6.14 -9.77 0.30
N GLY A 144 -6.14 -9.20 1.50
CA GLY A 144 -5.75 -9.90 2.73
C GLY A 144 -4.96 -9.03 3.69
N HIS A 145 -3.98 -8.24 3.22
CA HIS A 145 -3.42 -7.13 3.99
C HIS A 145 -4.47 -6.01 4.12
N THR A 146 -4.98 -5.57 2.98
CA THR A 146 -6.13 -4.67 2.86
C THR A 146 -7.10 -5.21 1.80
N ARG A 147 -8.32 -4.63 1.72
CA ARG A 147 -9.32 -5.04 0.72
C ARG A 147 -9.00 -4.57 -0.69
N ASP A 148 -8.37 -3.43 -0.80
CA ASP A 148 -8.00 -2.80 -2.08
C ASP A 148 -6.66 -3.29 -2.63
N SER A 149 -5.94 -4.17 -1.90
CA SER A 149 -4.64 -4.67 -2.33
C SER A 149 -4.71 -5.34 -3.69
N VAL A 150 -3.82 -4.88 -4.58
CA VAL A 150 -3.59 -5.46 -5.91
C VAL A 150 -2.10 -5.64 -6.16
N SER A 151 -1.77 -6.61 -7.00
CA SER A 151 -0.44 -6.79 -7.56
C SER A 151 -0.46 -6.47 -9.05
N TYR A 152 0.60 -5.85 -9.56
CA TYR A 152 0.74 -5.50 -10.97
C TYR A 152 1.76 -6.41 -11.64
N LEU A 153 1.32 -7.25 -12.58
CA LEU A 153 2.21 -8.04 -13.44
C LEU A 153 2.46 -7.26 -14.73
N ILE A 154 3.68 -6.75 -14.92
CA ILE A 154 4.10 -5.93 -16.06
C ILE A 154 5.23 -6.68 -16.79
N GLY A 155 4.92 -7.25 -17.95
CA GLY A 155 5.83 -8.17 -18.61
C GLY A 155 6.17 -9.39 -17.72
N ASP A 156 7.43 -9.51 -17.29
CA ASP A 156 7.90 -10.53 -16.35
C ASP A 156 8.16 -10.02 -14.94
N ALA A 157 7.83 -8.74 -14.66
CA ALA A 157 7.99 -8.12 -13.36
C ALA A 157 6.65 -8.04 -12.62
N LEU A 158 6.60 -8.55 -11.39
CA LEU A 158 5.44 -8.56 -10.51
C LEU A 158 5.69 -7.63 -9.32
N PHE A 159 4.86 -6.60 -9.16
CA PHE A 159 4.87 -5.66 -8.04
C PHE A 159 3.76 -6.06 -7.07
N VAL A 160 4.10 -6.48 -5.86
CA VAL A 160 3.18 -7.22 -4.99
C VAL A 160 2.59 -6.39 -3.85
N GLY A 161 2.97 -5.10 -3.73
CA GLY A 161 2.57 -4.31 -2.57
C GLY A 161 2.89 -5.03 -1.26
N ASP A 162 1.97 -4.97 -0.32
CA ASP A 162 2.06 -5.62 0.99
C ASP A 162 1.41 -7.03 0.99
N THR A 163 1.61 -7.78 -0.09
CA THR A 163 1.24 -9.21 -0.13
C THR A 163 2.39 -10.09 0.34
N LEU A 164 3.59 -9.83 -0.18
CA LEU A 164 4.83 -10.54 0.16
C LEU A 164 5.96 -9.55 0.36
N PHE A 165 6.81 -9.85 1.32
CA PHE A 165 8.08 -9.17 1.55
C PHE A 165 9.25 -10.05 1.11
N MET A 166 10.49 -9.63 1.39
CA MET A 166 11.64 -10.49 1.13
C MET A 166 11.47 -11.84 1.85
N PRO A 167 12.00 -12.94 1.30
CA PRO A 167 11.76 -14.29 1.84
C PRO A 167 12.06 -14.45 3.33
N ASP A 168 13.07 -13.75 3.83
CA ASP A 168 13.49 -13.74 5.24
C ASP A 168 12.65 -12.81 6.13
N VAL A 169 11.76 -12.02 5.55
CA VAL A 169 10.78 -11.16 6.24
C VAL A 169 9.37 -11.75 6.21
N GLY A 170 8.98 -12.36 5.08
CA GLY A 170 7.76 -13.15 4.94
C GLY A 170 6.60 -12.43 4.27
N SER A 171 5.55 -12.10 5.02
CA SER A 171 4.31 -11.48 4.51
C SER A 171 3.84 -10.33 5.39
N ALA A 172 2.99 -9.47 4.88
CA ALA A 172 2.40 -8.37 5.63
C ALA A 172 1.44 -8.86 6.73
N ARG A 173 1.07 -7.95 7.62
CA ARG A 173 0.01 -8.10 8.62
C ARG A 173 -1.37 -8.07 7.99
N CYS A 174 -2.36 -8.65 8.69
CA CYS A 174 -3.74 -8.78 8.21
C CYS A 174 -4.77 -8.24 9.20
N ASP A 175 -4.34 -7.51 10.23
CA ASP A 175 -5.19 -6.99 11.29
C ASP A 175 -5.68 -5.54 11.06
N PHE A 176 -5.53 -5.05 9.82
CA PHE A 176 -6.19 -3.82 9.38
C PHE A 176 -7.68 -4.06 9.08
N PRO A 177 -8.49 -3.00 9.13
CA PRO A 177 -9.90 -3.09 8.79
C PRO A 177 -10.11 -3.69 7.40
N GLY A 178 -10.81 -4.83 7.35
CA GLY A 178 -11.01 -5.59 6.13
C GLY A 178 -9.86 -6.51 5.73
N GLY A 179 -8.78 -6.59 6.53
CA GLY A 179 -7.73 -7.58 6.38
C GLY A 179 -8.17 -8.98 6.82
N ASP A 180 -7.56 -10.02 6.28
CA ASP A 180 -7.82 -11.42 6.59
C ASP A 180 -6.63 -12.30 6.22
N ALA A 181 -6.12 -13.07 7.17
CA ALA A 181 -4.95 -13.92 6.96
C ALA A 181 -5.21 -15.08 6.00
N GLY A 182 -6.45 -15.59 5.94
CA GLY A 182 -6.84 -16.62 5.00
C GLY A 182 -6.89 -16.10 3.57
N MET A 183 -7.46 -14.89 3.38
CA MET A 183 -7.44 -14.20 2.08
C MET A 183 -6.02 -13.88 1.62
N LEU A 184 -5.13 -13.44 2.54
CA LEU A 184 -3.73 -13.18 2.19
C LEU A 184 -3.03 -14.47 1.74
N TYR A 185 -3.25 -15.58 2.43
CA TYR A 185 -2.70 -16.88 2.01
C TYR A 185 -3.18 -17.25 0.61
N ASP A 186 -4.48 -17.15 0.36
CA ASP A 186 -5.08 -17.50 -0.93
C ASP A 186 -4.54 -16.58 -2.05
N SER A 187 -4.35 -15.29 -1.76
CA SER A 187 -3.69 -14.32 -2.65
C SER A 187 -2.23 -14.70 -2.95
N ILE A 188 -1.45 -15.08 -1.94
CA ILE A 188 -0.08 -15.54 -2.13
C ILE A 188 -0.04 -16.81 -3.00
N ARG A 189 -0.93 -17.79 -2.75
CA ARG A 189 -0.99 -19.01 -3.55
C ARG A 189 -1.36 -18.72 -5.01
N LYS A 190 -2.27 -17.77 -5.26
CA LYS A 190 -2.58 -17.28 -6.61
C LYS A 190 -1.35 -16.69 -7.32
N LEU A 191 -0.53 -15.91 -6.63
CA LEU A 191 0.72 -15.39 -7.19
C LEU A 191 1.73 -16.49 -7.48
N TYR A 192 1.77 -17.56 -6.67
CA TYR A 192 2.68 -18.70 -6.85
C TYR A 192 2.32 -19.61 -8.04
N GLU A 193 1.19 -19.39 -8.69
CA GLU A 193 0.86 -20.00 -9.98
C GLU A 193 1.64 -19.38 -11.15
N LEU A 194 2.24 -18.20 -10.96
CA LEU A 194 3.09 -17.59 -11.97
C LEU A 194 4.40 -18.38 -12.14
N PRO A 195 5.06 -18.27 -13.31
CA PRO A 195 6.33 -18.94 -13.56
C PRO A 195 7.39 -18.61 -12.49
N GLU A 196 8.17 -19.58 -12.04
CA GLU A 196 9.19 -19.39 -11.00
C GLU A 196 10.22 -18.30 -11.33
N ARG A 197 10.49 -18.06 -12.62
CA ARG A 197 11.39 -17.00 -13.09
C ARG A 197 10.79 -15.60 -13.05
N THR A 198 9.49 -15.44 -12.73
CA THR A 198 8.86 -14.13 -12.60
C THR A 198 9.59 -13.33 -11.53
N ARG A 199 10.11 -12.16 -11.90
CA ARG A 199 10.76 -11.24 -10.96
C ARG A 199 9.69 -10.64 -10.07
N LEU A 200 9.91 -10.67 -8.77
CA LEU A 200 9.00 -10.15 -7.77
C LEU A 200 9.63 -8.94 -7.08
N PHE A 201 8.93 -7.82 -7.09
CA PHE A 201 9.35 -6.57 -6.47
C PHE A 201 8.47 -6.29 -5.25
N VAL A 202 9.11 -6.14 -4.09
CA VAL A 202 8.44 -5.91 -2.80
C VAL A 202 8.22 -4.42 -2.57
N CYS A 203 7.15 -4.06 -1.87
CA CYS A 203 6.91 -2.68 -1.44
C CYS A 203 7.80 -2.32 -0.24
N HIS A 204 7.97 -3.23 0.71
CA HIS A 204 8.79 -3.00 1.90
C HIS A 204 9.88 -4.05 2.07
N ASP A 205 10.99 -3.62 2.64
CA ASP A 205 12.05 -4.52 3.11
C ASP A 205 12.54 -4.13 4.50
N TYR A 206 12.03 -4.82 5.49
CA TYR A 206 12.45 -4.72 6.89
C TYR A 206 13.67 -5.61 7.14
N ALA A 207 14.78 -5.28 6.49
CA ALA A 207 15.98 -6.10 6.47
C ALA A 207 16.45 -6.50 7.87
N PRO A 208 16.68 -7.80 8.16
CA PRO A 208 17.30 -8.22 9.41
C PRO A 208 18.70 -7.63 9.55
N ALA A 209 19.19 -7.50 10.79
CA ALA A 209 20.50 -6.92 11.06
C ALA A 209 21.60 -7.61 10.25
N GLY A 210 22.44 -6.81 9.58
CA GLY A 210 23.55 -7.29 8.77
C GLY A 210 23.21 -7.64 7.31
N ARG A 211 21.93 -7.52 6.89
CA ARG A 211 21.52 -7.66 5.50
C ARG A 211 21.22 -6.28 4.88
N GLU A 212 21.73 -6.04 3.70
CA GLU A 212 21.36 -4.85 2.91
C GLU A 212 19.91 -4.94 2.42
N HIS A 213 19.27 -3.78 2.24
CA HIS A 213 17.91 -3.70 1.71
C HIS A 213 17.85 -4.18 0.26
N ARG A 214 16.85 -5.01 -0.05
CA ARG A 214 16.63 -5.59 -1.38
C ARG A 214 15.21 -5.28 -1.86
N ALA A 215 15.11 -4.87 -3.12
CA ALA A 215 13.83 -4.57 -3.77
C ALA A 215 13.24 -5.78 -4.49
N GLN A 216 14.07 -6.77 -4.84
CA GLN A 216 13.71 -7.82 -5.78
C GLN A 216 13.99 -9.22 -5.22
N SER A 217 13.04 -10.12 -5.48
CA SER A 217 13.08 -11.56 -5.32
C SER A 217 12.55 -12.22 -6.61
N SER A 218 12.14 -13.48 -6.55
CA SER A 218 11.40 -14.18 -7.60
C SER A 218 10.32 -15.09 -7.03
N ILE A 219 9.32 -15.47 -7.83
CA ILE A 219 8.30 -16.44 -7.42
C ILE A 219 8.97 -17.74 -6.94
N GLY A 220 9.97 -18.24 -7.64
CA GLY A 220 10.68 -19.46 -7.23
C GLY A 220 11.42 -19.31 -5.90
N GLU A 221 12.07 -18.17 -5.63
CA GLU A 221 12.72 -17.91 -4.35
C GLU A 221 11.68 -17.83 -3.21
N GLN A 222 10.57 -17.12 -3.41
CA GLN A 222 9.47 -17.05 -2.45
C GLN A 222 8.89 -18.42 -2.11
N ARG A 223 8.62 -19.23 -3.11
CA ARG A 223 8.11 -20.61 -2.94
C ARG A 223 9.05 -21.49 -2.14
N ARG A 224 10.37 -21.37 -2.37
CA ARG A 224 11.35 -22.21 -1.67
C ARG A 224 11.67 -21.76 -0.26
N SER A 225 11.72 -20.45 -0.01
CA SER A 225 12.38 -19.92 1.19
C SER A 225 11.59 -18.89 1.99
N ASN A 226 10.40 -18.45 1.54
CA ASN A 226 9.62 -17.50 2.33
C ASN A 226 9.25 -18.11 3.69
N ILE A 227 9.68 -17.43 4.77
CA ILE A 227 9.52 -17.94 6.14
C ILE A 227 8.06 -18.11 6.58
N HIS A 228 7.11 -17.40 5.94
CA HIS A 228 5.68 -17.46 6.26
C HIS A 228 4.87 -18.32 5.28
N ALA A 229 5.26 -18.37 4.00
CA ALA A 229 4.38 -18.86 2.94
C ALA A 229 5.07 -19.78 1.92
N ARG A 230 6.28 -20.30 2.22
CA ARG A 230 6.95 -21.26 1.32
C ARG A 230 6.08 -22.48 1.03
N ASP A 231 6.41 -23.21 -0.01
CA ASP A 231 5.76 -24.49 -0.31
C ASP A 231 5.83 -25.42 0.90
N GLY A 232 4.73 -26.13 1.16
CA GLY A 232 4.57 -27.00 2.33
C GLY A 232 3.91 -26.31 3.56
N ILE A 233 3.83 -25.00 3.62
CA ILE A 233 3.04 -24.31 4.67
C ILE A 233 1.56 -24.39 4.28
N SER A 234 0.74 -25.00 5.13
CA SER A 234 -0.71 -25.08 4.91
C SER A 234 -1.42 -23.77 5.25
N ARG A 235 -2.64 -23.59 4.71
CA ARG A 235 -3.49 -22.42 5.00
C ARG A 235 -3.72 -22.24 6.51
N GLY A 236 -3.99 -23.32 7.23
CA GLY A 236 -4.22 -23.28 8.68
C GLY A 236 -2.98 -22.84 9.45
N GLN A 237 -1.80 -23.39 9.11
CA GLN A 237 -0.53 -22.98 9.73
C GLN A 237 -0.22 -21.50 9.47
N PHE A 238 -0.48 -21.01 8.25
CA PHE A 238 -0.27 -19.60 7.91
C PHE A 238 -1.19 -18.69 8.73
N ILE A 239 -2.50 -19.01 8.80
CA ILE A 239 -3.47 -18.22 9.56
C ILE A 239 -3.09 -18.15 11.04
N GLU A 240 -2.75 -19.30 11.64
CA GLU A 240 -2.35 -19.37 13.06
C GLU A 240 -1.11 -18.51 13.33
N MET A 241 -0.05 -18.69 12.54
CA MET A 241 1.20 -17.92 12.64
C MET A 241 0.95 -16.43 12.44
N ARG A 242 0.21 -16.04 11.37
CA ARG A 242 -0.02 -14.64 11.03
C ARG A 242 -0.86 -13.95 12.11
N SER A 243 -1.93 -14.57 12.55
CA SER A 243 -2.80 -14.04 13.60
C SER A 243 -2.07 -13.93 14.95
N ALA A 244 -1.19 -14.90 15.27
CA ALA A 244 -0.37 -14.83 16.49
C ALA A 244 0.62 -13.65 16.43
N ARG A 245 1.29 -13.46 15.29
CA ARG A 245 2.23 -12.36 15.08
C ARG A 245 1.54 -11.00 15.09
N ASP A 246 0.39 -10.86 14.41
CA ASP A 246 -0.33 -9.58 14.31
C ASP A 246 -0.76 -9.06 15.69
N ARG A 247 -1.19 -9.94 16.59
CA ARG A 247 -1.51 -9.56 17.98
C ARG A 247 -0.36 -8.92 18.75
N THR A 248 0.88 -9.10 18.30
CA THR A 248 2.08 -8.50 18.93
C THR A 248 2.51 -7.17 18.33
N LEU A 249 1.91 -6.76 17.21
CA LEU A 249 2.29 -5.57 16.47
C LEU A 249 1.52 -4.33 16.97
N GLY A 250 2.24 -3.23 17.13
CA GLY A 250 1.63 -1.91 17.32
C GLY A 250 1.03 -1.36 16.01
N ALA A 251 0.21 -0.31 16.10
CA ALA A 251 -0.22 0.43 14.92
C ALA A 251 0.98 1.09 14.22
N PRO A 252 0.98 1.21 12.88
CA PRO A 252 1.99 2.01 12.18
C PRO A 252 2.01 3.45 12.68
N THR A 253 3.19 4.04 12.78
CA THR A 253 3.36 5.41 13.28
C THR A 253 2.54 6.42 12.47
N LEU A 254 2.49 6.25 11.16
CA LEU A 254 1.78 7.15 10.25
C LEU A 254 0.35 6.69 9.90
N LEU A 255 -0.22 5.72 10.62
CA LEU A 255 -1.56 5.17 10.30
C LEU A 255 -2.58 6.29 10.02
N TYR A 256 -2.76 7.22 10.95
CA TYR A 256 -3.77 8.26 10.80
C TYR A 256 -3.43 9.30 9.72
N PRO A 257 -2.22 9.84 9.62
CA PRO A 257 -1.84 10.70 8.51
C PRO A 257 -1.99 10.02 7.16
N ALA A 258 -1.40 8.84 7.02
CA ALA A 258 -1.31 8.13 5.75
C ALA A 258 -2.69 7.78 5.19
N VAL A 259 -3.56 7.13 5.97
CA VAL A 259 -4.88 6.73 5.45
C VAL A 259 -5.74 7.93 5.05
N GLN A 260 -5.65 9.07 5.75
CA GLN A 260 -6.43 10.27 5.41
C GLN A 260 -6.00 10.91 4.09
N VAL A 261 -4.71 10.85 3.78
CA VAL A 261 -4.14 11.38 2.55
C VAL A 261 -4.30 10.36 1.42
N ASN A 262 -3.97 9.11 1.65
CA ASN A 262 -3.90 8.08 0.60
C ASN A 262 -5.28 7.68 0.05
N VAL A 263 -6.32 7.62 0.90
CA VAL A 263 -7.70 7.41 0.39
C VAL A 263 -8.23 8.59 -0.46
N ARG A 264 -7.49 9.71 -0.48
CA ARG A 264 -7.73 10.89 -1.30
C ARG A 264 -6.79 10.98 -2.50
N GLY A 265 -6.13 9.88 -2.87
CA GLY A 265 -5.18 9.87 -3.98
C GLY A 265 -3.90 10.67 -3.70
N GLY A 266 -3.47 10.75 -2.45
CA GLY A 266 -2.30 11.51 -2.02
C GLY A 266 -2.57 13.00 -1.71
N VAL A 267 -3.84 13.44 -1.77
CA VAL A 267 -4.23 14.83 -1.48
C VAL A 267 -4.59 14.98 0.00
N PRO A 268 -4.08 16.01 0.71
CA PRO A 268 -4.50 16.31 2.07
C PRO A 268 -6.02 16.55 2.19
N PRO A 269 -6.61 16.41 3.38
CA PRO A 269 -7.98 16.86 3.63
C PRO A 269 -8.16 18.34 3.25
N PRO A 270 -9.40 18.77 2.95
CA PRO A 270 -9.68 20.18 2.67
C PRO A 270 -9.17 21.12 3.78
N ALA A 271 -8.61 22.25 3.38
CA ALA A 271 -8.21 23.28 4.33
C ALA A 271 -9.42 23.81 5.11
N GLU A 272 -9.24 24.07 6.39
CA GLU A 272 -10.25 24.71 7.24
C GLU A 272 -10.28 26.24 7.03
N SER A 273 -11.12 26.94 7.79
CA SER A 273 -11.35 28.38 7.63
C SER A 273 -10.11 29.27 7.72
N ASN A 274 -9.05 28.77 8.35
CA ASN A 274 -7.75 29.44 8.47
C ASN A 274 -6.78 29.10 7.33
N GLY A 275 -7.22 28.35 6.30
CA GLY A 275 -6.38 27.96 5.17
C GLY A 275 -5.42 26.78 5.43
N VAL A 276 -5.52 26.12 6.58
CA VAL A 276 -4.66 24.99 6.97
C VAL A 276 -5.44 23.69 6.91
N ALA A 277 -4.84 22.66 6.30
CA ALA A 277 -5.36 21.29 6.35
C ALA A 277 -4.95 20.61 7.66
N TYR A 278 -5.89 19.89 8.27
CA TYR A 278 -5.64 19.17 9.52
C TYR A 278 -5.86 17.68 9.35
N LEU A 279 -5.03 16.90 10.03
CA LEU A 279 -5.16 15.44 10.10
C LEU A 279 -5.79 15.06 11.44
N LYS A 280 -6.86 14.29 11.40
CA LYS A 280 -7.60 13.87 12.58
C LYS A 280 -6.90 12.69 13.25
N VAL A 281 -6.69 12.78 14.56
CA VAL A 281 -6.23 11.66 15.38
C VAL A 281 -7.33 11.40 16.42
N PRO A 282 -8.02 10.23 16.38
CA PRO A 282 -9.08 9.94 17.34
C PRO A 282 -8.48 9.71 18.73
N MET A 283 -8.89 10.51 19.70
CA MET A 283 -8.50 10.34 21.09
C MET A 283 -9.50 9.42 21.79
N ARG A 284 -9.00 8.30 22.32
CA ARG A 284 -9.80 7.37 23.12
C ARG A 284 -9.64 7.74 24.60
N ALA A 285 -10.75 7.68 25.36
CA ALA A 285 -10.68 7.83 26.80
C ALA A 285 -9.78 6.75 27.42
N ALA A 286 -8.99 7.12 28.42
CA ALA A 286 -8.17 6.17 29.16
C ALA A 286 -9.10 5.17 29.87
N THR A 287 -9.04 3.90 29.49
CA THR A 287 -9.63 2.80 30.25
C THR A 287 -8.54 2.15 31.10
N PRO A 288 -8.84 1.74 32.36
CA PRO A 288 -7.87 0.96 33.13
C PRO A 288 -7.44 -0.28 32.32
N ARG A 289 -6.14 -0.42 32.07
CA ARG A 289 -5.61 -1.62 31.39
C ARG A 289 -5.85 -2.82 32.30
N GLN A 290 -6.60 -3.79 31.81
CA GLN A 290 -6.59 -5.12 32.42
C GLN A 290 -5.31 -5.85 31.94
N ALA A 291 -4.69 -6.58 32.86
CA ALA A 291 -3.51 -7.37 32.55
C ALA A 291 -3.86 -8.40 31.44
N GLY A 292 -3.30 -8.21 30.24
CA GLY A 292 -3.59 -9.03 29.06
C GLY A 292 -4.12 -8.30 27.84
N ASP A 293 -4.46 -7.02 27.93
CA ASP A 293 -4.87 -6.23 26.78
C ASP A 293 -3.64 -5.81 25.96
N GLY A 294 -3.32 -6.59 24.93
CA GLY A 294 -2.49 -6.13 23.82
C GLY A 294 -3.08 -4.88 23.15
N ALA A 295 -2.26 -4.11 22.44
CA ALA A 295 -2.72 -2.92 21.72
C ALA A 295 -3.91 -3.29 20.81
N ARG A 296 -5.14 -2.97 21.22
CA ARG A 296 -6.33 -3.20 20.40
C ARG A 296 -6.27 -2.25 19.21
N GLY A 297 -6.16 -2.82 18.02
CA GLY A 297 -6.30 -2.12 16.75
C GLY A 297 -7.66 -1.43 16.61
N LEU A 298 -7.89 -0.81 15.45
CA LEU A 298 -9.11 -0.05 15.07
C LEU A 298 -10.43 -0.85 15.07
N ASP A 299 -10.44 -2.12 15.46
CA ASP A 299 -11.54 -3.08 15.33
C ASP A 299 -12.71 -2.94 16.34
N GLN A 300 -12.70 -1.93 17.21
CA GLN A 300 -13.90 -1.68 18.01
C GLN A 300 -14.85 -0.75 17.24
N PRO A 301 -16.09 -1.18 16.94
CA PRO A 301 -17.09 -0.28 16.37
C PRO A 301 -17.29 0.90 17.31
N VAL A 302 -17.30 2.11 16.75
CA VAL A 302 -17.75 3.31 17.50
C VAL A 302 -19.16 2.98 18.00
N PRO A 303 -19.43 3.00 19.32
CA PRO A 303 -20.80 2.79 19.80
C PRO A 303 -21.70 3.84 19.15
N ALA A 304 -22.80 3.41 18.55
CA ALA A 304 -23.83 4.28 18.04
C ALA A 304 -24.22 5.24 19.18
N ALA A 305 -24.22 6.55 18.89
CA ALA A 305 -24.70 7.53 19.82
C ALA A 305 -26.13 7.13 20.24
N ALA A 306 -26.35 6.95 21.53
CA ALA A 306 -27.67 6.71 22.04
C ALA A 306 -28.55 7.91 21.63
N THR A 307 -29.51 7.67 20.73
CA THR A 307 -30.55 8.61 20.42
C THR A 307 -31.41 8.72 21.68
N GLY A 308 -31.13 9.75 22.47
CA GLY A 308 -31.99 10.12 23.61
C GLY A 308 -33.35 10.52 23.08
N THR A 309 -34.33 9.62 23.13
CA THR A 309 -35.74 9.95 23.06
C THR A 309 -36.09 10.55 24.42
N GLY A 310 -36.02 11.87 24.53
CA GLY A 310 -36.65 12.61 25.62
C GLY A 310 -38.15 12.71 25.36
N THR A 311 -38.91 12.18 26.26
CA THR A 311 -40.36 12.41 26.43
C THR A 311 -40.62 13.85 26.85
#